data_bd5da9b48720d35198381c198a89ba33
#
_entry.id   bd5da9b48720d35198381c198a89ba33
#
_cell.length_a   1.000
_cell.length_b   1.000
_cell.length_c   1.000
_cell.angle_alpha   90.00
_cell.angle_beta   90.00
_cell.angle_gamma   90.00
#
_symmetry.space_group_name_H-M   'P 1'
#
loop_
_entity.id
_entity.type
_entity.pdbx_description
1 polymer ?
#
loop_
_entity_poly.entity_id
_entity_poly.type
_entity_poly.pdbx_seq_one_letter_code
_entity_poly.pdbx_strand_id
1 'polypeptide(L)'
;MLNSVLNLSVFKTIDGIKDLKDVPHWTITHKEPKDTVLHPQFDKAPLDLNILMREGHPSPVRWKDGQRQWTIDEIENDFGLRLTPNLAFLLDTLRDNYVLLDIEPSCDKVLKQKFINSDWVYGETSLSGKGIHLLFKTPKNFEDYPVAMKKTVLRAKDGTYEMHLNHWVTFTGNQIEKPKIIETNIKEIFKDLATLAQETEVREMHYESESLLKPKDIPMYDELFRLLTAIPIPFEPEKHDNDISGTECSIIGRIQNSVLEKLTESPSFATNYYTEEQAIALIYYVAKQHIPHREKHDSLRNKMPWLLYTIIQQYAKKPNDNTPKRFLKYFDMKEILRKNSETLKKTKERQVHEEITNN
;
A
#
# COMPACT_ATOMS: atom_id res chain seq x y z
N MET A 1 3.14 -6.25 -29.92
CA MET A 1 2.42 -4.96 -29.85
C MET A 1 3.50 -3.88 -29.85
N LEU A 2 3.47 -2.95 -30.81
CA LEU A 2 4.37 -1.81 -30.87
C LEU A 2 4.10 -0.98 -29.59
N ASN A 3 5.11 -0.83 -28.72
CA ASN A 3 5.02 0.12 -27.62
C ASN A 3 4.80 1.49 -28.26
N SER A 4 3.65 2.11 -28.02
CA SER A 4 3.40 3.47 -28.46
C SER A 4 4.43 4.36 -27.76
N VAL A 5 5.17 5.08 -28.58
CA VAL A 5 6.15 6.05 -28.06
C VAL A 5 5.41 7.34 -27.80
N LEU A 6 5.53 7.87 -26.60
CA LEU A 6 4.87 9.09 -26.19
C LEU A 6 5.52 10.30 -26.89
N ASN A 7 4.72 11.07 -27.62
CA ASN A 7 5.17 12.31 -28.27
C ASN A 7 4.99 13.47 -27.29
N LEU A 8 6.09 14.03 -26.80
CA LEU A 8 6.07 15.08 -25.78
C LEU A 8 5.39 16.35 -26.27
N SER A 9 5.62 16.75 -27.52
CA SER A 9 5.03 17.98 -28.07
C SER A 9 3.50 17.90 -28.16
N VAL A 10 2.95 16.69 -28.35
CA VAL A 10 1.49 16.44 -28.31
C VAL A 10 1.00 16.27 -26.89
N PHE A 11 1.70 15.47 -26.09
CA PHE A 11 1.29 15.13 -24.72
C PHE A 11 1.12 16.36 -23.84
N LYS A 12 2.04 17.32 -23.89
CA LYS A 12 1.98 18.55 -23.09
C LYS A 12 0.82 19.48 -23.44
N THR A 13 0.08 19.23 -24.54
CA THR A 13 -1.11 20.04 -24.93
C THR A 13 -2.42 19.43 -24.43
N ILE A 14 -2.40 18.22 -23.91
CA ILE A 14 -3.59 17.50 -23.45
C ILE A 14 -4.15 18.13 -22.18
N ASP A 15 -5.47 18.18 -22.05
CA ASP A 15 -6.16 18.67 -20.85
C ASP A 15 -5.70 17.92 -19.59
N GLY A 16 -5.49 18.64 -18.50
CA GLY A 16 -4.89 18.12 -17.28
C GLY A 16 -3.35 18.08 -17.32
N ILE A 17 -2.76 17.59 -18.41
CA ILE A 17 -1.29 17.56 -18.57
C ILE A 17 -0.72 18.97 -18.80
N LYS A 18 -1.40 19.80 -19.58
CA LYS A 18 -1.00 21.18 -19.84
C LYS A 18 -0.85 22.03 -18.56
N ASP A 19 -1.62 21.71 -17.52
CA ASP A 19 -1.56 22.40 -16.23
C ASP A 19 -0.35 21.92 -15.39
N LEU A 20 0.18 20.74 -15.68
CA LEU A 20 1.30 20.12 -14.98
C LEU A 20 2.64 20.23 -15.73
N LYS A 21 2.64 20.53 -17.01
CA LYS A 21 3.82 20.50 -17.88
C LYS A 21 5.00 21.35 -17.40
N ASP A 22 4.71 22.48 -16.78
CA ASP A 22 5.68 23.46 -16.28
C ASP A 22 6.09 23.19 -14.81
N VAL A 23 5.49 22.19 -14.15
CA VAL A 23 5.87 21.77 -12.80
C VAL A 23 7.15 20.94 -12.88
N PRO A 24 8.25 21.32 -12.18
CA PRO A 24 9.55 20.63 -12.32
C PRO A 24 9.60 19.33 -11.49
N HIS A 25 8.69 18.41 -11.78
CA HIS A 25 8.55 17.10 -11.12
C HIS A 25 8.35 15.95 -12.12
N TRP A 26 8.74 16.17 -13.38
CA TRP A 26 8.73 15.16 -14.42
C TRP A 26 10.08 14.46 -14.54
N THR A 27 10.03 13.21 -14.94
CA THR A 27 11.18 12.41 -15.37
C THR A 27 10.72 11.34 -16.35
N ILE A 28 11.66 10.58 -16.89
CA ILE A 28 11.36 9.40 -17.73
C ILE A 28 11.39 8.14 -16.88
N THR A 29 10.71 7.10 -17.32
CA THR A 29 10.86 5.76 -16.77
C THR A 29 11.62 4.89 -17.75
N HIS A 30 12.36 3.92 -17.24
CA HIS A 30 13.01 2.93 -18.05
C HIS A 30 12.25 1.61 -17.97
N LYS A 31 11.93 1.05 -19.14
CA LYS A 31 11.42 -0.31 -19.25
C LYS A 31 12.55 -1.18 -19.76
N GLU A 32 13.27 -1.84 -18.87
CA GLU A 32 14.11 -2.95 -19.29
C GLU A 32 13.23 -4.18 -19.61
N PRO A 33 13.59 -4.99 -20.62
CA PRO A 33 12.96 -6.29 -20.82
C PRO A 33 13.07 -7.12 -19.55
N LYS A 34 12.03 -7.85 -19.18
CA LYS A 34 11.96 -8.70 -17.98
C LYS A 34 13.09 -9.73 -17.86
N ASP A 35 13.84 -9.97 -18.92
CA ASP A 35 14.92 -10.96 -19.01
C ASP A 35 16.29 -10.45 -18.54
N THR A 36 16.44 -9.18 -18.21
CA THR A 36 17.68 -8.68 -17.61
C THR A 36 17.63 -8.86 -16.10
N VAL A 37 18.33 -9.87 -15.64
CA VAL A 37 18.45 -10.32 -14.24
C VAL A 37 18.94 -9.22 -13.27
N LEU A 38 19.38 -8.07 -13.79
CA LEU A 38 20.13 -7.10 -13.02
C LEU A 38 19.28 -6.17 -12.14
N HIS A 39 18.06 -5.79 -12.51
CA HIS A 39 17.19 -4.95 -11.66
C HIS A 39 15.70 -5.01 -12.08
N PRO A 40 14.91 -6.00 -11.62
CA PRO A 40 13.46 -6.07 -11.91
C PRO A 40 12.66 -4.85 -11.37
N GLN A 41 13.29 -4.03 -10.55
CA GLN A 41 12.67 -2.82 -9.97
C GLN A 41 12.63 -1.62 -10.93
N PHE A 42 13.38 -1.64 -12.05
CA PHE A 42 13.49 -0.49 -12.95
C PHE A 42 12.37 -0.36 -13.99
N ASP A 43 11.55 -1.38 -14.22
CA ASP A 43 10.50 -1.34 -15.26
C ASP A 43 9.52 -0.17 -15.14
N LYS A 44 9.31 0.35 -13.94
CA LYS A 44 8.43 1.49 -13.64
C LYS A 44 9.12 2.58 -12.81
N ALA A 45 10.40 2.40 -12.48
CA ALA A 45 11.09 3.34 -11.59
C ALA A 45 11.36 4.66 -12.34
N PRO A 46 10.98 5.80 -11.74
CA PRO A 46 11.39 7.11 -12.24
C PRO A 46 12.91 7.23 -12.21
N LEU A 47 13.53 7.74 -13.27
CA LEU A 47 14.98 7.90 -13.37
C LEU A 47 15.44 9.26 -12.84
N ASP A 48 16.58 9.26 -12.19
CA ASP A 48 17.30 10.49 -11.86
C ASP A 48 18.05 11.00 -13.11
N LEU A 49 17.47 11.98 -13.78
CA LEU A 49 18.03 12.55 -15.00
C LEU A 49 19.35 13.30 -14.73
N ASN A 50 19.56 13.82 -13.51
CA ASN A 50 20.83 14.49 -13.17
C ASN A 50 21.97 13.48 -13.08
N ILE A 51 21.71 12.28 -12.52
CA ILE A 51 22.69 11.19 -12.50
C ILE A 51 22.90 10.68 -13.93
N LEU A 52 21.83 10.48 -14.70
CA LEU A 52 21.92 10.03 -16.09
C LEU A 52 22.79 10.98 -16.92
N MET A 53 22.60 12.30 -16.79
CA MET A 53 23.42 13.29 -17.50
C MET A 53 24.89 13.28 -17.05
N ARG A 54 25.13 13.18 -15.77
CA ARG A 54 26.49 13.26 -15.22
C ARG A 54 27.30 11.99 -15.43
N GLU A 55 26.66 10.84 -15.29
CA GLU A 55 27.33 9.53 -15.17
C GLU A 55 27.06 8.61 -16.35
N GLY A 56 26.08 8.95 -17.18
CA GLY A 56 25.74 8.18 -18.40
C GLY A 56 25.06 6.83 -18.14
N HIS A 57 24.66 6.54 -16.88
CA HIS A 57 23.95 5.32 -16.53
C HIS A 57 22.62 5.61 -15.82
N PRO A 58 21.58 4.79 -16.02
CA PRO A 58 20.30 4.96 -15.38
C PRO A 58 20.41 4.69 -13.87
N SER A 59 19.79 5.57 -13.07
CA SER A 59 19.65 5.41 -11.62
C SER A 59 18.23 5.81 -11.22
N PRO A 60 17.56 5.10 -10.32
CA PRO A 60 16.23 5.49 -9.88
C PRO A 60 16.29 6.74 -9.00
N VAL A 61 15.27 7.61 -9.13
CA VAL A 61 15.08 8.73 -8.21
C VAL A 61 14.84 8.19 -6.80
N ARG A 62 15.55 8.70 -5.81
CA ARG A 62 15.27 8.38 -4.42
C ARG A 62 14.02 9.14 -3.97
N TRP A 63 13.07 8.41 -3.38
CA TRP A 63 11.77 8.91 -2.96
C TRP A 63 11.79 10.15 -2.07
N LYS A 64 12.84 10.36 -1.28
CA LYS A 64 12.92 11.39 -0.24
C LYS A 64 13.70 12.64 -0.62
N ASP A 65 14.28 12.69 -1.80
CA ASP A 65 15.36 13.67 -2.03
C ASP A 65 14.87 15.09 -2.31
N GLY A 66 13.53 15.33 -2.42
CA GLY A 66 13.00 16.70 -2.61
C GLY A 66 13.70 17.48 -3.75
N GLN A 67 14.55 16.78 -4.50
CA GLN A 67 15.34 17.35 -5.57
C GLN A 67 14.41 17.75 -6.69
N ARG A 68 14.62 18.96 -7.19
CA ARG A 68 14.02 19.44 -8.42
C ARG A 68 14.22 18.39 -9.51
N GLN A 69 13.11 17.91 -10.05
CA GLN A 69 13.08 17.17 -11.31
C GLN A 69 12.99 18.18 -12.48
N TRP A 70 12.51 17.76 -13.60
CA TRP A 70 12.49 18.50 -14.84
C TRP A 70 11.06 18.84 -15.25
N THR A 71 10.86 19.92 -15.96
CA THR A 71 9.63 20.20 -16.71
C THR A 71 9.61 19.34 -17.98
N ILE A 72 8.44 19.17 -18.61
CA ILE A 72 8.35 18.46 -19.90
C ILE A 72 9.19 19.18 -20.97
N ASP A 73 9.17 20.51 -20.98
CA ASP A 73 9.94 21.30 -21.95
C ASP A 73 11.46 21.16 -21.76
N GLU A 74 11.94 21.11 -20.52
CA GLU A 74 13.36 20.81 -20.23
C GLU A 74 13.75 19.39 -20.68
N ILE A 75 12.90 18.39 -20.45
CA ILE A 75 13.15 17.02 -20.94
C ILE A 75 13.23 16.98 -22.47
N GLU A 76 12.31 17.68 -23.15
CA GLU A 76 12.30 17.73 -24.61
C GLU A 76 13.56 18.44 -25.16
N ASN A 77 13.96 19.56 -24.58
CA ASN A 77 15.03 20.41 -25.09
C ASN A 77 16.43 19.93 -24.66
N ASP A 78 16.63 19.66 -23.36
CA ASP A 78 17.96 19.39 -22.82
C ASP A 78 18.42 17.96 -23.10
N PHE A 79 17.48 17.01 -23.20
CA PHE A 79 17.79 15.65 -23.59
C PHE A 79 17.54 15.36 -25.07
N GLY A 80 17.01 16.33 -25.83
CA GLY A 80 16.64 16.12 -27.23
C GLY A 80 15.56 15.05 -27.43
N LEU A 81 14.79 14.75 -26.37
CA LEU A 81 13.81 13.68 -26.34
C LEU A 81 12.45 14.17 -26.79
N ARG A 82 12.22 14.21 -28.13
CA ARG A 82 10.86 14.43 -28.65
C ARG A 82 9.94 13.24 -28.45
N LEU A 83 10.51 12.07 -28.35
CA LEU A 83 9.83 10.79 -28.20
C LEU A 83 10.43 10.04 -27.01
N THR A 84 9.59 9.58 -26.10
CA THR A 84 10.01 8.77 -24.94
C THR A 84 9.06 7.59 -24.75
N PRO A 85 9.52 6.45 -24.24
CA PRO A 85 8.63 5.33 -23.98
C PRO A 85 7.55 5.69 -22.94
N ASN A 86 7.92 6.38 -21.86
CA ASN A 86 6.98 6.81 -20.80
C ASN A 86 7.55 7.98 -20.03
N LEU A 87 6.66 8.74 -19.39
CA LEU A 87 7.00 9.76 -18.40
C LEU A 87 6.59 9.30 -16.99
N ALA A 88 7.25 9.83 -15.98
CA ALA A 88 6.79 9.79 -14.60
C ALA A 88 6.68 11.21 -14.04
N PHE A 89 5.69 11.43 -13.20
CA PHE A 89 5.45 12.68 -12.51
C PHE A 89 5.30 12.43 -11.02
N LEU A 90 6.01 13.21 -10.19
CA LEU A 90 5.82 13.19 -8.75
C LEU A 90 4.59 14.06 -8.41
N LEU A 91 3.44 13.40 -8.35
CA LEU A 91 2.18 14.02 -8.01
C LEU A 91 2.17 14.40 -6.51
N ASP A 92 1.74 15.63 -6.23
CA ASP A 92 1.40 16.13 -4.91
C ASP A 92 0.06 16.86 -5.00
N THR A 93 -0.99 16.24 -4.49
CA THR A 93 -2.37 16.76 -4.62
C THR A 93 -2.53 18.18 -4.08
N LEU A 94 -1.83 18.53 -2.99
CA LEU A 94 -1.93 19.88 -2.40
C LEU A 94 -1.26 20.95 -3.25
N ARG A 95 -0.19 20.60 -3.94
CA ARG A 95 0.54 21.50 -4.84
C ARG A 95 -0.11 21.58 -6.22
N ASP A 96 -0.45 20.41 -6.77
CA ASP A 96 -0.79 20.26 -8.18
C ASP A 96 -2.29 20.41 -8.45
N ASN A 97 -3.12 20.27 -7.41
CA ASN A 97 -4.59 20.27 -7.50
C ASN A 97 -5.15 19.10 -8.35
N TYR A 98 -4.45 17.97 -8.35
CA TYR A 98 -4.83 16.75 -9.05
C TYR A 98 -4.70 15.53 -8.17
N VAL A 99 -5.49 14.49 -8.48
CA VAL A 99 -5.39 13.12 -7.96
C VAL A 99 -5.42 12.16 -9.14
N LEU A 100 -4.78 10.99 -9.01
CA LEU A 100 -4.80 9.96 -10.04
C LEU A 100 -5.40 8.66 -9.48
N LEU A 101 -6.43 8.15 -10.15
CA LEU A 101 -7.02 6.84 -9.86
C LEU A 101 -6.34 5.80 -10.75
N ASP A 102 -5.69 4.81 -10.14
CA ASP A 102 -5.12 3.63 -10.78
C ASP A 102 -6.08 2.45 -10.59
N ILE A 103 -6.52 1.85 -11.69
CA ILE A 103 -7.50 0.78 -11.73
C ILE A 103 -6.83 -0.48 -12.23
N GLU A 104 -6.72 -1.48 -11.36
CA GLU A 104 -6.09 -2.76 -11.67
C GLU A 104 -6.92 -3.61 -12.65
N PRO A 105 -6.28 -4.54 -13.38
CA PRO A 105 -6.99 -5.46 -14.28
C PRO A 105 -8.04 -6.33 -13.58
N SER A 106 -7.82 -6.60 -12.29
CA SER A 106 -8.71 -7.41 -11.44
C SER A 106 -9.96 -6.68 -10.97
N CYS A 107 -10.08 -5.37 -11.22
CA CYS A 107 -11.24 -4.59 -10.84
C CYS A 107 -12.51 -5.13 -11.51
N ASP A 108 -13.60 -5.20 -10.75
CA ASP A 108 -14.91 -5.60 -11.26
C ASP A 108 -15.29 -4.77 -12.49
N LYS A 109 -15.87 -5.42 -13.50
CA LYS A 109 -16.17 -4.78 -14.79
C LYS A 109 -17.21 -3.65 -14.67
N VAL A 110 -18.20 -3.79 -13.80
CA VAL A 110 -19.26 -2.78 -13.60
C VAL A 110 -18.63 -1.57 -12.89
N LEU A 111 -17.86 -1.82 -11.85
CA LEU A 111 -17.15 -0.79 -11.10
C LEU A 111 -16.10 -0.06 -11.98
N LYS A 112 -15.35 -0.80 -12.77
CA LYS A 112 -14.40 -0.23 -13.74
C LYS A 112 -15.11 0.67 -14.75
N GLN A 113 -16.27 0.25 -15.28
CA GLN A 113 -17.04 1.08 -16.20
C GLN A 113 -17.59 2.33 -15.52
N LYS A 114 -18.02 2.24 -14.24
CA LYS A 114 -18.42 3.39 -13.43
C LYS A 114 -17.30 4.42 -13.31
N PHE A 115 -16.05 3.98 -13.08
CA PHE A 115 -14.89 4.87 -13.02
C PHE A 115 -14.58 5.50 -14.38
N ILE A 116 -14.65 4.73 -15.47
CA ILE A 116 -14.45 5.25 -16.83
C ILE A 116 -15.52 6.31 -17.16
N ASN A 117 -16.75 6.13 -16.70
CA ASN A 117 -17.88 7.07 -16.91
C ASN A 117 -17.89 8.21 -15.87
N SER A 118 -16.75 8.60 -15.34
CA SER A 118 -16.65 9.68 -14.36
C SER A 118 -16.02 10.96 -14.96
N ASP A 119 -15.89 12.00 -14.14
CA ASP A 119 -15.51 13.37 -14.54
C ASP A 119 -13.99 13.60 -14.65
N TRP A 120 -13.22 12.57 -15.01
CA TRP A 120 -11.78 12.71 -15.20
C TRP A 120 -11.39 13.68 -16.33
N VAL A 121 -10.21 14.30 -16.21
CA VAL A 121 -9.67 15.24 -17.20
C VAL A 121 -8.76 14.58 -18.21
N TYR A 122 -8.02 13.54 -17.80
CA TYR A 122 -7.16 12.73 -18.64
C TYR A 122 -7.28 11.27 -18.25
N GLY A 123 -7.33 10.38 -19.23
CA GLY A 123 -7.39 8.94 -18.99
C GLY A 123 -6.54 8.17 -20.00
N GLU A 124 -5.86 7.13 -19.52
CA GLU A 124 -4.98 6.31 -20.35
C GLU A 124 -4.96 4.84 -19.92
N THR A 125 -4.49 4.00 -20.80
CA THR A 125 -4.12 2.62 -20.45
C THR A 125 -2.77 2.63 -19.72
N SER A 126 -2.69 1.95 -18.58
CA SER A 126 -1.46 1.86 -17.78
C SER A 126 -0.30 1.20 -18.55
N LEU A 127 0.92 1.32 -18.02
CA LEU A 127 2.14 0.79 -18.64
C LEU A 127 2.07 -0.72 -18.91
N SER A 128 1.36 -1.49 -18.09
CA SER A 128 1.15 -2.92 -18.30
C SER A 128 0.24 -3.24 -19.50
N GLY A 129 -0.45 -2.25 -20.04
CA GLY A 129 -1.48 -2.40 -21.08
C GLY A 129 -2.80 -3.02 -20.57
N LYS A 130 -2.95 -3.23 -19.26
CA LYS A 130 -4.10 -3.95 -18.67
C LYS A 130 -4.89 -3.10 -17.69
N GLY A 131 -4.21 -2.23 -16.93
CA GLY A 131 -4.83 -1.28 -16.00
C GLY A 131 -5.22 0.02 -16.69
N ILE A 132 -5.85 0.92 -15.96
CA ILE A 132 -6.28 2.25 -16.43
C ILE A 132 -5.87 3.28 -15.40
N HIS A 133 -5.29 4.40 -15.86
CA HIS A 133 -5.06 5.59 -15.07
C HIS A 133 -6.07 6.67 -15.44
N LEU A 134 -6.71 7.27 -14.45
CA LEU A 134 -7.63 8.39 -14.63
C LEU A 134 -7.16 9.57 -13.76
N LEU A 135 -6.84 10.69 -14.38
CA LEU A 135 -6.44 11.93 -13.71
C LEU A 135 -7.67 12.80 -13.49
N PHE A 136 -7.86 13.25 -12.26
CA PHE A 136 -8.96 14.14 -11.86
C PHE A 136 -8.42 15.41 -11.22
N LYS A 137 -9.21 16.48 -11.27
CA LYS A 137 -8.98 17.61 -10.37
C LYS A 137 -9.26 17.17 -8.93
N THR A 138 -8.53 17.73 -7.97
CA THR A 138 -8.74 17.45 -6.55
C THR A 138 -10.21 17.64 -6.17
N PRO A 139 -10.84 16.66 -5.51
CA PRO A 139 -12.24 16.77 -5.12
C PRO A 139 -12.42 17.88 -4.08
N LYS A 140 -13.52 18.64 -4.19
CA LYS A 140 -13.79 19.78 -3.29
C LYS A 140 -13.92 19.40 -1.81
N ASN A 141 -14.18 18.15 -1.50
CA ASN A 141 -14.25 17.63 -0.14
C ASN A 141 -12.93 17.02 0.37
N PHE A 142 -11.80 17.29 -0.29
CA PHE A 142 -10.51 16.72 0.07
C PHE A 142 -10.09 17.11 1.49
N GLU A 143 -10.32 18.38 1.87
CA GLU A 143 -9.97 18.92 3.20
C GLU A 143 -10.87 18.38 4.32
N ASP A 144 -12.05 17.83 4.01
CA ASP A 144 -12.94 17.20 4.99
C ASP A 144 -12.34 15.91 5.56
N TYR A 145 -11.27 15.39 4.96
CA TYR A 145 -10.63 14.13 5.34
C TYR A 145 -9.14 14.30 5.67
N PRO A 146 -8.80 14.77 6.88
CA PRO A 146 -7.39 15.00 7.29
C PRO A 146 -6.50 13.77 7.18
N VAL A 147 -7.07 12.57 7.30
CA VAL A 147 -6.35 11.30 7.09
C VAL A 147 -5.85 11.17 5.67
N ALA A 148 -6.68 11.50 4.67
CA ALA A 148 -6.31 11.45 3.28
C ALA A 148 -5.13 12.40 2.99
N MET A 149 -5.12 13.59 3.58
CA MET A 149 -4.04 14.58 3.40
C MET A 149 -2.66 14.07 3.86
N LYS A 150 -2.62 13.07 4.74
CA LYS A 150 -1.38 12.47 5.28
C LYS A 150 -0.94 11.21 4.50
N LYS A 151 -1.80 10.68 3.64
CA LYS A 151 -1.50 9.44 2.88
C LYS A 151 -0.87 9.78 1.53
N THR A 152 0.00 8.91 1.07
CA THR A 152 0.55 8.99 -0.29
C THR A 152 -0.41 8.36 -1.30
N VAL A 153 -1.15 7.33 -0.85
CA VAL A 153 -2.10 6.57 -1.66
C VAL A 153 -3.27 6.13 -0.78
N LEU A 154 -4.50 6.26 -1.29
CA LEU A 154 -5.70 5.64 -0.72
C LEU A 154 -6.02 4.39 -1.51
N ARG A 155 -6.30 3.27 -0.83
CA ARG A 155 -6.49 1.96 -1.47
C ARG A 155 -7.87 1.41 -1.20
N ALA A 156 -8.48 0.81 -2.22
CA ALA A 156 -9.65 -0.02 -2.04
C ALA A 156 -9.34 -1.23 -1.15
N LYS A 157 -10.35 -1.72 -0.43
CA LYS A 157 -10.20 -2.81 0.53
C LYS A 157 -9.67 -4.11 -0.10
N ASP A 158 -10.07 -4.39 -1.33
CA ASP A 158 -9.67 -5.56 -2.12
C ASP A 158 -8.40 -5.32 -2.96
N GLY A 159 -7.85 -4.08 -2.96
CA GLY A 159 -6.67 -3.71 -3.71
C GLY A 159 -6.88 -3.62 -5.23
N THR A 160 -8.12 -3.59 -5.70
CA THR A 160 -8.41 -3.57 -7.14
C THR A 160 -8.35 -2.18 -7.77
N TYR A 161 -8.29 -1.14 -6.98
CA TYR A 161 -8.01 0.23 -7.41
C TYR A 161 -7.43 1.06 -6.26
N GLU A 162 -6.66 2.09 -6.63
CA GLU A 162 -6.06 3.00 -5.67
C GLU A 162 -6.00 4.44 -6.20
N MET A 163 -6.06 5.42 -5.29
CA MET A 163 -5.94 6.84 -5.61
C MET A 163 -4.62 7.38 -5.11
N HIS A 164 -3.79 7.82 -6.02
CA HIS A 164 -2.50 8.45 -5.74
C HIS A 164 -2.70 9.92 -5.37
N LEU A 165 -2.14 10.33 -4.23
CA LEU A 165 -2.22 11.69 -3.68
C LEU A 165 -0.85 12.37 -3.63
N ASN A 166 0.16 11.65 -3.14
CA ASN A 166 1.54 12.11 -3.10
C ASN A 166 2.43 10.91 -3.45
N HIS A 167 2.56 10.67 -4.75
CA HIS A 167 3.22 9.49 -5.28
C HIS A 167 3.73 9.70 -6.69
N TRP A 168 4.77 8.94 -7.08
CA TRP A 168 5.15 8.83 -8.48
C TRP A 168 4.05 8.15 -9.29
N VAL A 169 3.65 8.77 -10.36
CA VAL A 169 2.69 8.23 -11.33
C VAL A 169 3.32 8.18 -12.71
N THR A 170 3.04 7.12 -13.47
CA THR A 170 3.56 6.95 -14.82
C THR A 170 2.53 7.35 -15.85
N PHE A 171 2.99 7.94 -16.94
CA PHE A 171 2.16 8.32 -18.09
C PHE A 171 2.68 7.65 -19.36
N THR A 172 1.78 7.01 -20.08
CA THR A 172 2.08 6.26 -21.32
C THR A 172 1.68 7.01 -22.58
N GLY A 173 0.79 7.99 -22.46
CA GLY A 173 0.18 8.67 -23.59
C GLY A 173 -0.85 7.84 -24.37
N ASN A 174 -1.14 6.61 -23.93
CA ASN A 174 -2.12 5.73 -24.56
C ASN A 174 -3.54 6.10 -24.08
N GLN A 175 -4.04 7.22 -24.59
CA GLN A 175 -5.31 7.79 -24.15
C GLN A 175 -6.47 6.83 -24.39
N ILE A 176 -7.42 6.83 -23.43
CA ILE A 176 -8.74 6.22 -23.61
C ILE A 176 -9.75 7.27 -24.02
N GLU A 177 -10.81 6.85 -24.66
CA GLU A 177 -11.89 7.76 -25.09
C GLU A 177 -12.66 8.29 -23.90
N LYS A 178 -12.87 9.60 -23.84
CA LYS A 178 -13.65 10.25 -22.78
C LYS A 178 -15.14 9.93 -22.95
N PRO A 179 -15.84 9.57 -21.86
CA PRO A 179 -17.27 9.27 -21.94
C PRO A 179 -18.09 10.49 -22.34
N LYS A 180 -19.14 10.26 -23.11
CA LYS A 180 -20.09 11.32 -23.49
C LYS A 180 -21.04 11.68 -22.35
N ILE A 181 -21.32 10.71 -21.46
CA ILE A 181 -22.21 10.86 -20.32
C ILE A 181 -21.37 10.62 -19.06
N ILE A 182 -21.44 11.55 -18.11
CA ILE A 182 -20.76 11.45 -16.82
C ILE A 182 -21.82 10.99 -15.79
N GLU A 183 -21.62 9.79 -15.25
CA GLU A 183 -22.53 9.15 -14.30
C GLU A 183 -22.04 9.28 -12.84
N THR A 184 -20.76 9.52 -12.66
CA THR A 184 -20.10 9.57 -11.33
C THR A 184 -19.09 10.69 -11.28
N ASN A 185 -18.91 11.32 -10.14
CA ASN A 185 -17.86 12.30 -9.92
C ASN A 185 -16.81 11.82 -8.94
N ILE A 186 -15.62 12.41 -9.01
CA ILE A 186 -14.49 12.05 -8.17
C ILE A 186 -14.79 12.19 -6.66
N LYS A 187 -15.68 13.10 -6.27
CA LYS A 187 -16.04 13.33 -4.87
C LYS A 187 -16.60 12.08 -4.20
N GLU A 188 -17.41 11.31 -4.91
CA GLU A 188 -17.99 10.05 -4.40
C GLU A 188 -16.90 8.99 -4.22
N ILE A 189 -16.07 8.79 -5.26
CA ILE A 189 -14.97 7.83 -5.25
C ILE A 189 -13.99 8.15 -4.11
N PHE A 190 -13.62 9.43 -3.97
CA PHE A 190 -12.72 9.89 -2.93
C PHE A 190 -13.29 9.67 -1.53
N LYS A 191 -14.57 10.01 -1.31
CA LYS A 191 -15.25 9.81 -0.04
C LYS A 191 -15.16 8.36 0.44
N ASP A 192 -15.43 7.40 -0.45
CA ASP A 192 -15.39 5.98 -0.11
C ASP A 192 -14.00 5.54 0.30
N LEU A 193 -12.97 5.94 -0.46
CA LEU A 193 -11.57 5.62 -0.15
C LEU A 193 -11.06 6.32 1.11
N ALA A 194 -11.40 7.59 1.31
CA ALA A 194 -10.98 8.36 2.47
C ALA A 194 -11.64 7.84 3.76
N THR A 195 -12.91 7.47 3.71
CA THR A 195 -13.61 6.84 4.84
C THR A 195 -12.96 5.51 5.21
N LEU A 196 -12.63 4.67 4.24
CA LEU A 196 -11.93 3.42 4.48
C LEU A 196 -10.53 3.64 5.10
N ALA A 197 -9.79 4.65 4.63
CA ALA A 197 -8.50 5.01 5.19
C ALA A 197 -8.62 5.50 6.64
N GLN A 198 -9.64 6.28 6.95
CA GLN A 198 -9.92 6.77 8.31
C GLN A 198 -10.28 5.61 9.25
N GLU A 199 -11.13 4.69 8.82
CA GLU A 199 -11.44 3.49 9.60
C GLU A 199 -10.19 2.64 9.88
N THR A 200 -9.28 2.56 8.92
CA THR A 200 -8.02 1.84 9.07
C THR A 200 -7.10 2.55 10.06
N GLU A 201 -6.98 3.88 9.98
CA GLU A 201 -6.16 4.67 10.91
C GLU A 201 -6.66 4.57 12.35
N VAL A 202 -7.96 4.64 12.58
CA VAL A 202 -8.56 4.45 13.91
C VAL A 202 -8.19 3.09 14.49
N ARG A 203 -8.18 2.04 13.68
CA ARG A 203 -7.71 0.71 14.11
C ARG A 203 -6.22 0.68 14.41
N GLU A 204 -5.39 1.33 13.58
CA GLU A 204 -3.94 1.45 13.79
C GLU A 204 -3.62 2.23 15.08
N MET A 205 -4.33 3.35 15.32
CA MET A 205 -4.16 4.15 16.56
C MET A 205 -4.47 3.34 17.81
N HIS A 206 -5.38 2.38 17.75
CA HIS A 206 -5.66 1.50 18.87
C HIS A 206 -4.44 0.67 19.28
N TYR A 207 -3.59 0.30 18.32
CA TYR A 207 -2.32 -0.42 18.55
C TYR A 207 -1.12 0.53 18.82
N GLU A 208 -1.17 1.78 18.35
CA GLU A 208 -0.10 2.77 18.63
C GLU A 208 0.00 3.18 20.10
N SER A 209 -1.11 3.15 20.83
CA SER A 209 -1.16 3.54 22.24
C SER A 209 -0.65 2.47 23.19
N GLU A 210 -0.51 1.22 22.74
CA GLU A 210 -0.04 0.10 23.55
C GLU A 210 1.36 -0.31 23.09
N SER A 211 2.35 -0.22 23.98
CA SER A 211 3.69 -0.75 23.73
C SER A 211 3.58 -2.24 23.41
N LEU A 212 4.32 -2.69 22.37
CA LEU A 212 4.42 -4.13 22.03
C LEU A 212 4.64 -4.95 23.32
N LEU A 213 3.75 -5.90 23.58
CA LEU A 213 3.85 -6.76 24.76
C LEU A 213 5.19 -7.50 24.76
N LYS A 214 5.82 -7.55 25.93
CA LYS A 214 7.07 -8.30 26.09
C LYS A 214 6.78 -9.82 26.16
N PRO A 215 7.75 -10.68 25.85
CA PRO A 215 7.57 -12.13 25.96
C PRO A 215 6.95 -12.59 27.29
N LYS A 216 7.37 -11.98 28.42
CA LYS A 216 6.86 -12.31 29.75
C LYS A 216 5.35 -12.00 29.96
N ASP A 217 4.78 -11.16 29.11
CA ASP A 217 3.38 -10.75 29.18
C ASP A 217 2.46 -11.65 28.34
N ILE A 218 3.06 -12.66 27.66
CA ILE A 218 2.36 -13.66 26.85
C ILE A 218 2.38 -14.98 27.61
N PRO A 219 1.22 -15.53 27.98
CA PRO A 219 1.17 -16.82 28.69
C PRO A 219 1.87 -17.92 27.89
N MET A 220 2.67 -18.75 28.57
CA MET A 220 3.39 -19.87 27.95
C MET A 220 4.26 -19.50 26.74
N TYR A 221 4.81 -18.29 26.73
CA TYR A 221 5.57 -17.76 25.58
C TYR A 221 6.68 -18.69 25.10
N ASP A 222 7.53 -19.18 26.01
CA ASP A 222 8.70 -19.98 25.64
C ASP A 222 8.31 -21.30 24.96
N GLU A 223 7.26 -21.94 25.41
CA GLU A 223 6.75 -23.16 24.80
C GLU A 223 6.11 -22.90 23.43
N LEU A 224 5.27 -21.87 23.35
CA LEU A 224 4.65 -21.43 22.09
C LEU A 224 5.71 -21.03 21.05
N PHE A 225 6.67 -20.20 21.46
CA PHE A 225 7.74 -19.74 20.59
C PHE A 225 8.58 -20.93 20.07
N ARG A 226 8.98 -21.85 20.95
CA ARG A 226 9.72 -23.08 20.56
C ARG A 226 8.94 -23.94 19.57
N LEU A 227 7.64 -24.12 19.77
CA LEU A 227 6.80 -24.92 18.87
C LEU A 227 6.61 -24.24 17.51
N LEU A 228 6.40 -22.92 17.49
CA LEU A 228 6.14 -22.15 16.27
C LEU A 228 7.42 -21.93 15.43
N THR A 229 8.60 -22.00 16.07
CA THR A 229 9.89 -21.85 15.38
C THR A 229 10.60 -23.17 15.09
N ALA A 230 10.06 -24.30 15.57
CA ALA A 230 10.67 -25.64 15.40
C ALA A 230 10.82 -26.03 13.92
N ILE A 231 9.92 -25.61 13.06
CA ILE A 231 9.95 -25.91 11.63
C ILE A 231 10.30 -24.61 10.88
N PRO A 232 11.46 -24.55 10.24
CA PRO A 232 11.84 -23.38 9.44
C PRO A 232 10.83 -23.11 8.31
N ILE A 233 10.44 -21.86 8.14
CA ILE A 233 9.70 -21.40 6.97
C ILE A 233 10.74 -20.84 5.98
N PRO A 234 10.94 -21.48 4.82
CA PRO A 234 11.95 -21.03 3.87
C PRO A 234 11.62 -19.64 3.32
N PHE A 235 12.66 -18.81 3.21
CA PHE A 235 12.57 -17.49 2.59
C PHE A 235 12.97 -17.63 1.12
N GLU A 236 11.98 -17.69 0.24
CA GLU A 236 12.12 -18.04 -1.18
C GLU A 236 11.51 -16.92 -2.07
N PRO A 237 12.20 -15.77 -2.25
CA PRO A 237 11.70 -14.67 -3.08
C PRO A 237 11.41 -15.07 -4.53
N GLU A 238 12.15 -16.04 -5.06
CA GLU A 238 12.00 -16.56 -6.42
C GLU A 238 10.61 -17.17 -6.67
N LYS A 239 9.90 -17.62 -5.63
CA LYS A 239 8.51 -18.09 -5.72
C LYS A 239 7.49 -16.94 -5.79
N HIS A 240 7.94 -15.72 -5.63
CA HIS A 240 7.14 -14.50 -5.64
C HIS A 240 7.71 -13.48 -6.64
N ASP A 241 8.19 -13.92 -7.80
CA ASP A 241 8.78 -13.05 -8.83
C ASP A 241 9.89 -12.13 -8.30
N ASN A 242 10.68 -12.63 -7.33
CA ASN A 242 11.69 -11.88 -6.59
C ASN A 242 11.14 -10.70 -5.76
N ASP A 243 9.82 -10.66 -5.51
CA ASP A 243 9.24 -9.70 -4.58
C ASP A 243 9.53 -10.10 -3.14
N ILE A 244 10.55 -9.46 -2.57
CA ILE A 244 10.96 -9.67 -1.18
C ILE A 244 9.84 -9.27 -0.21
N SER A 245 9.12 -8.18 -0.48
CA SER A 245 8.03 -7.73 0.40
C SER A 245 6.82 -8.66 0.33
N GLY A 246 6.50 -9.18 -0.85
CA GLY A 246 5.49 -10.20 -1.04
C GLY A 246 5.85 -11.52 -0.32
N THR A 247 7.13 -11.92 -0.38
CA THR A 247 7.64 -13.08 0.36
C THR A 247 7.48 -12.90 1.87
N GLU A 248 7.88 -11.75 2.42
CA GLU A 248 7.68 -11.42 3.84
C GLU A 248 6.20 -11.50 4.22
N CYS A 249 5.32 -10.90 3.42
CA CYS A 249 3.88 -10.96 3.65
C CYS A 249 3.32 -12.38 3.62
N SER A 250 3.82 -13.24 2.73
CA SER A 250 3.45 -14.67 2.67
C SER A 250 3.85 -15.41 3.93
N ILE A 251 5.08 -15.19 4.42
CA ILE A 251 5.60 -15.80 5.65
C ILE A 251 4.79 -15.32 6.86
N ILE A 252 4.54 -14.02 6.98
CA ILE A 252 3.71 -13.45 8.05
C ILE A 252 2.32 -14.10 8.06
N GLY A 253 1.70 -14.28 6.91
CA GLY A 253 0.40 -14.94 6.80
C GLY A 253 0.41 -16.38 7.30
N ARG A 254 1.45 -17.16 6.98
CA ARG A 254 1.62 -18.54 7.48
C ARG A 254 1.81 -18.55 9.00
N ILE A 255 2.67 -17.69 9.53
CA ILE A 255 2.89 -17.56 10.98
C ILE A 255 1.61 -17.18 11.69
N GLN A 256 0.89 -16.18 11.18
CA GLN A 256 -0.40 -15.74 11.71
C GLN A 256 -1.39 -16.91 11.83
N ASN A 257 -1.53 -17.71 10.76
CA ASN A 257 -2.43 -18.86 10.79
C ASN A 257 -2.01 -19.89 11.84
N SER A 258 -0.70 -20.20 11.92
CA SER A 258 -0.19 -21.16 12.91
C SER A 258 -0.35 -20.64 14.35
N VAL A 259 -0.14 -19.35 14.59
CA VAL A 259 -0.37 -18.71 15.90
C VAL A 259 -1.84 -18.78 16.27
N LEU A 260 -2.75 -18.37 15.37
CA LEU A 260 -4.19 -18.41 15.63
C LEU A 260 -4.67 -19.82 15.98
N GLU A 261 -4.27 -20.84 15.23
CA GLU A 261 -4.60 -22.25 15.53
C GLU A 261 -4.10 -22.67 16.91
N LYS A 262 -2.86 -22.35 17.25
CA LYS A 262 -2.30 -22.72 18.56
C LYS A 262 -3.04 -22.04 19.72
N LEU A 263 -3.34 -20.76 19.60
CA LEU A 263 -3.97 -19.99 20.66
C LEU A 263 -5.46 -20.31 20.86
N THR A 264 -6.16 -20.79 19.82
CA THR A 264 -7.62 -20.99 19.87
C THR A 264 -8.07 -22.45 19.81
N GLU A 265 -7.31 -23.34 19.17
CA GLU A 265 -7.71 -24.73 18.96
C GLU A 265 -6.87 -25.73 19.75
N SER A 266 -5.63 -25.38 20.13
CA SER A 266 -4.78 -26.34 20.86
C SER A 266 -5.24 -26.50 22.30
N PRO A 267 -5.55 -27.72 22.78
CA PRO A 267 -6.00 -27.94 24.15
C PRO A 267 -5.02 -27.43 25.22
N SER A 268 -3.72 -27.43 24.92
CA SER A 268 -2.69 -26.92 25.84
C SER A 268 -2.68 -25.42 26.03
N PHE A 269 -3.17 -24.65 25.05
CA PHE A 269 -3.04 -23.21 25.04
C PHE A 269 -4.39 -22.46 25.07
N ALA A 270 -5.44 -23.00 24.43
CA ALA A 270 -6.73 -22.32 24.28
C ALA A 270 -7.38 -21.93 25.63
N THR A 271 -7.07 -22.61 26.70
CA THR A 271 -7.57 -22.32 28.07
C THR A 271 -7.00 -21.04 28.68
N ASN A 272 -5.93 -20.47 28.12
CA ASN A 272 -5.31 -19.26 28.66
C ASN A 272 -6.00 -17.95 28.25
N TYR A 273 -7.05 -17.99 27.43
CA TYR A 273 -7.82 -16.83 27.00
C TYR A 273 -6.94 -15.71 26.41
N TYR A 274 -6.09 -16.05 25.45
CA TYR A 274 -5.22 -15.08 24.80
C TYR A 274 -5.99 -13.90 24.20
N THR A 275 -5.36 -12.72 24.24
CA THR A 275 -5.87 -11.50 23.62
C THR A 275 -5.30 -11.28 22.22
N GLU A 276 -5.90 -10.38 21.48
CA GLU A 276 -5.45 -9.98 20.14
C GLU A 276 -4.04 -9.37 20.19
N GLU A 277 -3.76 -8.57 21.22
CA GLU A 277 -2.45 -7.94 21.44
C GLU A 277 -1.36 -8.99 21.71
N GLN A 278 -1.68 -10.02 22.47
CA GLN A 278 -0.76 -11.13 22.73
C GLN A 278 -0.49 -11.96 21.48
N ALA A 279 -1.51 -12.18 20.64
CA ALA A 279 -1.36 -12.87 19.37
C ALA A 279 -0.47 -12.08 18.40
N ILE A 280 -0.68 -10.77 18.27
CA ILE A 280 0.11 -9.89 17.40
C ILE A 280 1.57 -9.85 17.88
N ALA A 281 1.80 -9.73 19.18
CA ALA A 281 3.15 -9.74 19.74
C ALA A 281 3.86 -11.08 19.47
N LEU A 282 3.17 -12.20 19.66
CA LEU A 282 3.72 -13.54 19.37
C LEU A 282 4.06 -13.68 17.87
N ILE A 283 3.17 -13.26 16.97
CA ILE A 283 3.42 -13.26 15.53
C ILE A 283 4.69 -12.44 15.22
N TYR A 284 4.86 -11.29 15.84
CA TYR A 284 6.04 -10.43 15.64
C TYR A 284 7.34 -11.13 16.06
N TYR A 285 7.36 -11.75 17.24
CA TYR A 285 8.57 -12.43 17.72
C TYR A 285 8.91 -13.66 16.86
N VAL A 286 7.90 -14.43 16.46
CA VAL A 286 8.10 -15.59 15.57
C VAL A 286 8.55 -15.13 14.17
N ALA A 287 7.97 -14.06 13.63
CA ALA A 287 8.35 -13.53 12.33
C ALA A 287 9.81 -13.07 12.28
N LYS A 288 10.31 -12.44 13.35
CA LYS A 288 11.74 -12.08 13.47
C LYS A 288 12.70 -13.26 13.38
N GLN A 289 12.25 -14.46 13.72
CA GLN A 289 13.06 -15.68 13.63
C GLN A 289 13.09 -16.25 12.20
N HIS A 290 12.01 -16.08 11.43
CA HIS A 290 11.88 -16.66 10.10
C HIS A 290 12.21 -15.73 8.94
N ILE A 291 12.08 -14.41 9.15
CA ILE A 291 12.31 -13.40 8.12
C ILE A 291 13.73 -12.85 8.29
N PRO A 292 14.60 -12.96 7.25
CA PRO A 292 15.92 -12.37 7.28
C PRO A 292 15.86 -10.87 7.56
N HIS A 293 16.72 -10.40 8.46
CA HIS A 293 16.78 -8.98 8.80
C HIS A 293 17.18 -8.12 7.57
N ARG A 294 16.52 -6.99 7.39
CA ARG A 294 16.85 -5.96 6.39
C ARG A 294 16.83 -4.57 7.03
N GLU A 295 17.61 -3.63 6.49
CA GLU A 295 17.64 -2.23 6.93
C GLU A 295 16.23 -1.59 7.03
N LYS A 296 15.32 -1.97 6.11
CA LYS A 296 13.92 -1.53 6.14
C LYS A 296 13.20 -1.89 7.45
N HIS A 297 13.57 -3.01 8.10
CA HIS A 297 12.92 -3.44 9.34
C HIS A 297 13.26 -2.52 10.52
N ASP A 298 14.38 -1.80 10.46
CA ASP A 298 14.79 -0.83 11.48
C ASP A 298 14.09 0.53 11.31
N SER A 299 13.44 0.73 10.15
CA SER A 299 12.68 1.95 9.91
C SER A 299 11.38 1.96 10.72
N LEU A 300 10.99 3.14 11.18
CA LEU A 300 9.72 3.34 11.85
C LEU A 300 8.65 3.74 10.84
N ARG A 301 7.49 3.07 10.91
CA ARG A 301 6.27 3.47 10.22
C ARG A 301 5.16 3.64 11.25
N ASN A 302 4.54 4.82 11.29
CA ASN A 302 3.58 5.17 12.33
C ASN A 302 4.14 4.93 13.75
N LYS A 303 5.40 5.35 14.00
CA LYS A 303 6.13 5.22 15.27
C LYS A 303 6.42 3.80 15.74
N MET A 304 6.13 2.78 14.95
CA MET A 304 6.42 1.37 15.27
C MET A 304 7.38 0.75 14.25
N PRO A 305 8.13 -0.33 14.61
CA PRO A 305 8.99 -1.05 13.67
C PRO A 305 8.22 -1.49 12.42
N TRP A 306 8.82 -1.34 11.24
CA TRP A 306 8.17 -1.65 9.96
C TRP A 306 7.57 -3.05 9.91
N LEU A 307 8.25 -4.05 10.45
CA LEU A 307 7.78 -5.43 10.48
C LEU A 307 6.50 -5.57 11.33
N LEU A 308 6.46 -4.93 12.50
CA LEU A 308 5.27 -4.90 13.36
C LEU A 308 4.09 -4.22 12.66
N TYR A 309 4.35 -3.08 12.02
CA TYR A 309 3.34 -2.39 11.22
C TYR A 309 2.75 -3.30 10.14
N THR A 310 3.59 -4.02 9.41
CA THR A 310 3.16 -4.96 8.36
C THR A 310 2.31 -6.10 8.92
N ILE A 311 2.67 -6.63 10.09
CA ILE A 311 1.92 -7.68 10.78
C ILE A 311 0.53 -7.18 11.18
N ILE A 312 0.44 -6.00 11.77
CA ILE A 312 -0.84 -5.37 12.17
C ILE A 312 -1.73 -5.17 10.95
N GLN A 313 -1.18 -4.65 9.84
CA GLN A 313 -1.93 -4.47 8.60
C GLN A 313 -2.48 -5.80 8.05
N GLN A 314 -1.71 -6.86 8.08
CA GLN A 314 -2.18 -8.17 7.65
C GLN A 314 -3.20 -8.78 8.62
N TYR A 315 -2.98 -8.63 9.91
CA TYR A 315 -3.90 -9.11 10.93
C TYR A 315 -5.27 -8.43 10.83
N ALA A 316 -5.29 -7.11 10.57
CA ALA A 316 -6.51 -6.33 10.45
C ALA A 316 -7.35 -6.62 9.19
N LYS A 317 -6.82 -7.36 8.19
CA LYS A 317 -7.57 -7.71 6.98
C LYS A 317 -8.84 -8.49 7.33
N LYS A 318 -9.97 -8.08 6.73
CA LYS A 318 -11.26 -8.78 6.82
C LYS A 318 -11.43 -9.73 5.63
N PRO A 319 -12.26 -10.78 5.74
CA PRO A 319 -12.61 -11.59 4.60
C PRO A 319 -13.38 -10.76 3.57
N ASN A 320 -13.22 -11.11 2.32
CA ASN A 320 -14.03 -10.58 1.21
C ASN A 320 -14.67 -11.76 0.44
N ASP A 321 -15.50 -11.47 -0.56
CA ASP A 321 -16.23 -12.48 -1.32
C ASP A 321 -15.32 -13.47 -2.06
N ASN A 322 -14.08 -13.07 -2.33
CA ASN A 322 -13.06 -13.92 -2.97
C ASN A 322 -12.20 -14.71 -1.97
N THR A 323 -12.44 -14.57 -0.66
CA THR A 323 -11.67 -15.28 0.34
C THR A 323 -11.99 -16.78 0.27
N PRO A 324 -10.98 -17.66 0.00
CA PRO A 324 -11.24 -19.10 -0.04
C PRO A 324 -11.83 -19.61 1.27
N LYS A 325 -12.85 -20.46 1.19
CA LYS A 325 -13.57 -21.01 2.38
C LYS A 325 -12.64 -21.58 3.46
N ARG A 326 -11.52 -22.21 3.04
CA ARG A 326 -10.50 -22.76 3.97
C ARG A 326 -9.84 -21.72 4.87
N PHE A 327 -9.88 -20.43 4.51
CA PHE A 327 -9.30 -19.35 5.30
C PHE A 327 -10.31 -18.63 6.20
N LEU A 328 -11.63 -18.87 6.03
CA LEU A 328 -12.64 -18.22 6.84
C LEU A 328 -12.51 -18.53 8.33
N LYS A 329 -12.11 -19.76 8.69
CA LYS A 329 -11.85 -20.16 10.07
C LYS A 329 -10.86 -19.24 10.81
N TYR A 330 -9.88 -18.67 10.11
CA TYR A 330 -8.90 -17.77 10.74
C TYR A 330 -9.50 -16.43 11.12
N PHE A 331 -10.56 -16.01 10.45
CA PHE A 331 -11.31 -14.82 10.82
C PHE A 331 -12.17 -15.06 12.07
N ASP A 332 -12.74 -16.25 12.19
CA ASP A 332 -13.46 -16.66 13.40
C ASP A 332 -12.52 -16.72 14.61
N MET A 333 -11.30 -17.23 14.43
CA MET A 333 -10.27 -17.26 15.46
C MET A 333 -9.85 -15.85 15.92
N LYS A 334 -9.67 -14.91 14.99
CA LYS A 334 -9.42 -13.51 15.31
C LYS A 334 -10.57 -12.89 16.11
N GLU A 335 -11.81 -13.21 15.76
CA GLU A 335 -12.98 -12.74 16.49
C GLU A 335 -13.01 -13.25 17.93
N ILE A 336 -12.59 -14.49 18.18
CA ILE A 336 -12.44 -15.03 19.53
C ILE A 336 -11.43 -14.18 20.33
N LEU A 337 -10.25 -13.93 19.77
CA LEU A 337 -9.20 -13.15 20.44
C LEU A 337 -9.63 -11.70 20.69
N ARG A 338 -10.37 -11.10 19.74
CA ARG A 338 -10.93 -9.75 19.89
C ARG A 338 -11.93 -9.69 21.07
N LYS A 339 -12.81 -10.67 21.17
CA LYS A 339 -13.75 -10.77 22.30
C LYS A 339 -13.04 -10.93 23.64
N ASN A 340 -11.95 -11.69 23.68
CA ASN A 340 -11.12 -11.82 24.88
C ASN A 340 -10.52 -10.46 25.28
N SER A 341 -9.99 -9.70 24.31
CA SER A 341 -9.43 -8.36 24.57
C SER A 341 -10.48 -7.39 25.10
N GLU A 342 -11.69 -7.38 24.51
CA GLU A 342 -12.80 -6.54 24.98
C GLU A 342 -13.27 -6.90 26.38
N THR A 343 -13.33 -8.19 26.69
CA THR A 343 -13.70 -8.68 28.03
C THR A 343 -12.68 -8.21 29.07
N LEU A 344 -11.39 -8.35 28.76
CA LEU A 344 -10.32 -7.93 29.66
C LEU A 344 -10.35 -6.41 29.91
N LYS A 345 -10.61 -5.60 28.87
CA LYS A 345 -10.75 -4.14 29.01
C LYS A 345 -11.90 -3.77 29.95
N LYS A 346 -13.08 -4.37 29.73
CA LYS A 346 -14.26 -4.12 30.57
C LYS A 346 -14.01 -4.51 32.03
N THR A 347 -13.27 -5.58 32.27
CA THR A 347 -12.91 -6.03 33.63
C THR A 347 -11.98 -5.01 34.30
N LYS A 348 -10.95 -4.53 33.60
CA LYS A 348 -10.03 -3.51 34.11
C LYS A 348 -10.76 -2.17 34.41
N GLU A 349 -11.64 -1.73 33.51
CA GLU A 349 -12.44 -0.52 33.70
C GLU A 349 -13.34 -0.59 34.93
N ARG A 350 -13.97 -1.74 35.21
CA ARG A 350 -14.76 -1.98 36.42
C ARG A 350 -13.90 -1.93 37.67
N GLN A 351 -12.74 -2.57 37.66
CA GLN A 351 -11.82 -2.54 38.82
C GLN A 351 -11.36 -1.12 39.13
N VAL A 352 -10.99 -0.33 38.13
CA VAL A 352 -10.61 1.07 38.32
C VAL A 352 -11.79 1.90 38.87
N HIS A 353 -12.99 1.67 38.38
CA HIS A 353 -14.19 2.38 38.88
C HIS A 353 -14.51 2.02 40.33
N GLU A 354 -14.38 0.76 40.70
CA GLU A 354 -14.56 0.29 42.06
C GLU A 354 -13.48 0.84 43.02
N GLU A 355 -12.23 0.97 42.60
CA GLU A 355 -11.15 1.60 43.36
C GLU A 355 -11.38 3.10 43.58
N ILE A 356 -11.91 3.81 42.56
CA ILE A 356 -12.23 5.25 42.67
C ILE A 356 -13.45 5.49 43.56
N THR A 357 -14.43 4.59 43.55
CA THR A 357 -15.65 4.74 44.37
C THR A 357 -15.46 4.32 45.83
N ASN A 358 -14.42 3.55 46.15
CA ASN A 358 -14.11 3.10 47.53
C ASN A 358 -13.04 3.96 48.22
N ASN A 359 -12.49 4.97 47.54
CA ASN A 359 -11.62 5.99 48.09
C ASN A 359 -12.35 7.36 48.21
#